data_dc797ebb8c894e06d2302d1f11250b18
#
_entry.id   dc797ebb8c894e06d2302d1f11250b18
#
_cell.length_a   1.000
_cell.length_b   1.000
_cell.length_c   1.000
_cell.angle_alpha   90.00
_cell.angle_beta   90.00
_cell.angle_gamma   90.00
#
_symmetry.space_group_name_H-M   'P 1'
#
loop_
_entity.id
_entity.type
_entity.pdbx_description
1 polymer ?
#
loop_
_entity_poly.entity_id
_entity_poly.type
_entity_poly.pdbx_seq_one_letter_code
_entity_poly.pdbx_strand_id
1 'polypeptide(L)'
;RDLARPTFKPGTHDCIVLSGTLAEPYTGATIEFQRGDKTSALVQIDHVVALADAWRSGAWQWDAQRRQEFANDPENLLAVDGQANEDKSAASADQWLPPNTAFRCDYVKRQIAVKNAYGLSVTRAEQDALAEQLSICSG
;
A
#
# COMPACT_ATOMS: atom_id res chain seq x y z
N ARG A 1 -5.26 -7.74 -9.68
CA ARG A 1 -4.57 -8.81 -8.98
C ARG A 1 -5.05 -9.05 -7.60
N ASP A 2 -5.40 -7.97 -6.92
CA ASP A 2 -5.99 -8.07 -5.60
C ASP A 2 -7.50 -8.30 -5.67
N LEU A 3 -8.05 -8.40 -6.86
CA LEU A 3 -9.48 -8.57 -7.09
C LEU A 3 -9.80 -10.01 -7.49
N ALA A 4 -10.83 -10.59 -6.86
CA ALA A 4 -11.38 -11.88 -7.26
C ALA A 4 -12.53 -11.63 -8.23
N ARG A 5 -12.64 -12.50 -9.25
CA ARG A 5 -13.72 -12.46 -10.25
C ARG A 5 -13.89 -11.07 -10.88
N PRO A 6 -12.84 -10.49 -11.44
CA PRO A 6 -12.97 -9.18 -12.07
C PRO A 6 -13.69 -9.25 -13.41
N THR A 7 -14.35 -8.15 -13.78
CA THR A 7 -14.84 -7.95 -15.14
C THR A 7 -14.09 -6.78 -15.77
N PHE A 8 -13.85 -6.88 -17.09
CA PHE A 8 -13.01 -5.93 -17.79
C PHE A 8 -13.78 -5.21 -18.87
N LYS A 9 -13.39 -3.96 -19.17
CA LYS A 9 -14.00 -3.18 -20.23
C LYS A 9 -13.59 -3.76 -21.58
N PRO A 10 -14.55 -4.07 -22.47
CA PRO A 10 -14.22 -4.61 -23.78
C PRO A 10 -13.29 -3.68 -24.57
N GLY A 11 -12.35 -4.28 -25.29
CA GLY A 11 -11.44 -3.51 -26.14
C GLY A 11 -10.26 -2.85 -25.43
N THR A 12 -10.08 -3.09 -24.13
CA THR A 12 -9.00 -2.47 -23.36
C THR A 12 -7.88 -3.45 -22.99
N HIS A 13 -7.84 -4.62 -23.63
CA HIS A 13 -6.83 -5.65 -23.37
C HIS A 13 -6.76 -6.05 -21.90
N ASP A 14 -7.92 -6.06 -21.23
CA ASP A 14 -8.04 -6.43 -19.82
C ASP A 14 -7.29 -5.50 -18.86
N CYS A 15 -6.96 -4.27 -19.30
CA CYS A 15 -6.26 -3.31 -18.46
C CYS A 15 -7.16 -2.52 -17.52
N ILE A 16 -8.46 -2.47 -17.82
CA ILE A 16 -9.42 -1.70 -17.04
C ILE A 16 -10.45 -2.63 -16.41
N VAL A 17 -10.43 -2.69 -15.09
CA VAL A 17 -11.39 -3.48 -14.31
C VAL A 17 -12.68 -2.69 -14.17
N LEU A 18 -13.82 -3.26 -14.62
CA LEU A 18 -15.14 -2.63 -14.51
C LEU A 18 -15.80 -2.90 -13.18
N SER A 19 -15.64 -4.11 -12.67
CA SER A 19 -16.17 -4.50 -11.37
C SER A 19 -15.32 -5.61 -10.78
N GLY A 20 -15.49 -5.87 -9.50
CA GLY A 20 -14.76 -6.94 -8.85
C GLY A 20 -15.00 -6.98 -7.37
N THR A 21 -14.45 -8.00 -6.74
CA THR A 21 -14.48 -8.19 -5.29
C THR A 21 -13.06 -8.12 -4.77
N LEU A 22 -12.83 -7.28 -3.79
CA LEU A 22 -11.52 -7.12 -3.16
C LEU A 22 -11.57 -7.64 -1.73
N ALA A 23 -10.68 -8.60 -1.41
CA ALA A 23 -10.37 -8.95 -0.03
C ALA A 23 -9.36 -7.92 0.45
N GLU A 24 -9.86 -6.86 1.06
CA GLU A 24 -9.09 -5.66 1.34
C GLU A 24 -8.18 -5.88 2.55
N PRO A 25 -6.87 -5.68 2.43
CA PRO A 25 -5.93 -6.07 3.48
C PRO A 25 -5.90 -5.15 4.71
N TYR A 26 -6.16 -3.85 4.55
CA TYR A 26 -6.00 -2.91 5.66
C TYR A 26 -7.05 -3.07 6.75
N THR A 27 -8.29 -3.31 6.37
CA THR A 27 -9.39 -3.52 7.34
C THR A 27 -9.79 -4.98 7.46
N GLY A 28 -9.44 -5.81 6.49
CA GLY A 28 -9.87 -7.21 6.44
C GLY A 28 -11.27 -7.38 5.85
N ALA A 29 -11.89 -6.32 5.38
CA ALA A 29 -13.23 -6.38 4.81
C ALA A 29 -13.20 -6.85 3.36
N THR A 30 -14.32 -7.39 2.90
CA THR A 30 -14.53 -7.70 1.49
C THR A 30 -15.31 -6.55 0.86
N ILE A 31 -14.76 -5.98 -0.21
CA ILE A 31 -15.38 -4.85 -0.89
C ILE A 31 -15.78 -5.28 -2.29
N GLU A 32 -17.07 -5.05 -2.64
CA GLU A 32 -17.54 -5.19 -3.99
C GLU A 32 -17.65 -3.80 -4.60
N PHE A 33 -17.10 -3.62 -5.78
CA PHE A 33 -17.13 -2.31 -6.42
C PHE A 33 -17.42 -2.44 -7.91
N GLN A 34 -17.89 -1.33 -8.51
CA GLN A 34 -18.15 -1.22 -9.92
C GLN A 34 -17.61 0.12 -10.41
N ARG A 35 -16.82 0.08 -11.49
CA ARG A 35 -16.19 1.28 -12.06
C ARG A 35 -17.25 2.26 -12.54
N GLY A 36 -17.03 3.55 -12.26
CA GLY A 36 -17.97 4.62 -12.64
C GLY A 36 -19.13 4.80 -11.70
N ASP A 37 -19.21 3.97 -10.66
CA ASP A 37 -20.22 4.05 -9.63
C ASP A 37 -19.58 4.66 -8.37
N LYS A 38 -20.41 5.00 -7.39
CA LYS A 38 -19.95 5.48 -6.08
C LYS A 38 -19.03 4.47 -5.40
N THR A 39 -19.24 3.18 -5.65
CA THR A 39 -18.43 2.12 -5.05
C THR A 39 -16.98 2.13 -5.52
N SER A 40 -16.68 2.73 -6.67
CA SER A 40 -15.29 2.79 -7.15
C SER A 40 -14.41 3.64 -6.25
N ALA A 41 -14.98 4.58 -5.49
CA ALA A 41 -14.24 5.40 -4.53
C ALA A 41 -13.91 4.62 -3.25
N LEU A 42 -14.51 3.46 -3.02
CA LEU A 42 -14.25 2.63 -1.85
C LEU A 42 -12.91 1.92 -1.93
N VAL A 43 -12.33 1.80 -3.13
CA VAL A 43 -11.05 1.12 -3.35
C VAL A 43 -10.07 2.13 -3.94
N GLN A 44 -8.92 2.25 -3.30
CA GLN A 44 -7.84 3.12 -3.75
C GLN A 44 -6.54 2.32 -3.83
N ILE A 45 -5.62 2.80 -4.66
CA ILE A 45 -4.27 2.22 -4.72
C ILE A 45 -3.40 3.01 -3.77
N ASP A 46 -2.82 2.32 -2.80
CA ASP A 46 -1.92 2.94 -1.83
C ASP A 46 -0.47 2.57 -2.12
N HIS A 47 0.41 3.53 -1.90
CA HIS A 47 1.84 3.27 -1.81
C HIS A 47 2.11 2.84 -0.37
N VAL A 48 2.56 1.60 -0.17
CA VAL A 48 2.81 1.06 1.18
C VAL A 48 3.80 1.95 1.92
N VAL A 49 4.92 2.27 1.28
CA VAL A 49 5.77 3.38 1.72
C VAL A 49 5.26 4.62 1.00
N ALA A 50 4.59 5.49 1.73
CA ALA A 50 3.96 6.68 1.14
C ALA A 50 4.98 7.54 0.39
N LEU A 51 4.55 8.18 -0.70
CA LEU A 51 5.46 9.01 -1.50
C LEU A 51 6.10 10.12 -0.66
N ALA A 52 5.35 10.74 0.25
CA ALA A 52 5.89 11.77 1.12
C ALA A 52 6.89 11.20 2.14
N ASP A 53 6.64 10.00 2.65
CA ASP A 53 7.60 9.32 3.53
C ASP A 53 8.88 9.00 2.77
N ALA A 54 8.77 8.47 1.55
CA ALA A 54 9.93 8.21 0.70
C ALA A 54 10.73 9.49 0.45
N TRP A 55 10.04 10.58 0.17
CA TRP A 55 10.69 11.88 -0.06
C TRP A 55 11.54 12.27 1.15
N ARG A 56 10.94 12.24 2.35
CA ARG A 56 11.63 12.58 3.59
C ARG A 56 12.83 11.68 3.88
N SER A 57 12.74 10.41 3.49
CA SER A 57 13.74 9.40 3.84
C SER A 57 14.81 9.20 2.77
N GLY A 58 14.83 10.03 1.72
CA GLY A 58 15.94 10.02 0.77
C GLY A 58 15.57 10.20 -0.69
N ALA A 59 14.30 10.05 -1.07
CA ALA A 59 13.91 10.15 -2.48
C ALA A 59 14.13 11.54 -3.07
N TRP A 60 14.21 12.56 -2.22
CA TRP A 60 14.48 13.92 -2.68
C TRP A 60 15.81 14.05 -3.42
N GLN A 61 16.74 13.11 -3.17
CA GLN A 61 18.04 13.08 -3.83
C GLN A 61 18.03 12.36 -5.16
N TRP A 62 16.95 11.66 -5.49
CA TRP A 62 16.87 10.87 -6.71
C TRP A 62 16.59 11.75 -7.92
N ASP A 63 16.97 11.25 -9.13
CA ASP A 63 16.51 11.86 -10.35
C ASP A 63 15.02 11.52 -10.62
N ALA A 64 14.47 12.16 -11.66
CA ALA A 64 13.05 11.97 -11.98
C ALA A 64 12.73 10.53 -12.38
N GLN A 65 13.65 9.86 -13.08
CA GLN A 65 13.43 8.48 -13.50
C GLN A 65 13.29 7.54 -12.32
N ARG A 66 14.16 7.66 -11.32
CA ARG A 66 14.10 6.79 -10.16
C ARG A 66 12.85 7.05 -9.31
N ARG A 67 12.43 8.29 -9.19
CA ARG A 67 11.17 8.62 -8.51
C ARG A 67 9.99 7.98 -9.22
N GLN A 68 9.99 8.00 -10.54
CA GLN A 68 8.93 7.38 -11.33
C GLN A 68 8.94 5.86 -11.16
N GLU A 69 10.10 5.24 -11.17
CA GLU A 69 10.23 3.80 -10.93
C GLU A 69 9.64 3.42 -9.57
N PHE A 70 9.96 4.19 -8.54
CA PHE A 70 9.42 3.96 -7.19
C PHE A 70 7.89 4.11 -7.17
N ALA A 71 7.38 5.17 -7.77
CA ALA A 71 5.95 5.46 -7.77
C ALA A 71 5.14 4.38 -8.49
N ASN A 72 5.74 3.67 -9.43
CA ASN A 72 5.08 2.65 -10.24
C ASN A 72 5.47 1.22 -9.86
N ASP A 73 6.26 1.04 -8.81
CA ASP A 73 6.74 -0.28 -8.40
C ASP A 73 5.59 -1.09 -7.77
N PRO A 74 5.19 -2.22 -8.41
CA PRO A 74 4.11 -3.03 -7.89
C PRO A 74 4.36 -3.60 -6.49
N GLU A 75 5.61 -3.74 -6.08
CA GLU A 75 5.93 -4.19 -4.71
C GLU A 75 5.49 -3.18 -3.65
N ASN A 76 5.30 -1.93 -4.04
CA ASN A 76 4.87 -0.85 -3.16
C ASN A 76 3.42 -0.43 -3.38
N LEU A 77 2.67 -1.16 -4.19
CA LEU A 77 1.29 -0.79 -4.53
C LEU A 77 0.31 -1.83 -4.03
N LEU A 78 -0.74 -1.39 -3.35
CA LEU A 78 -1.82 -2.24 -2.86
C LEU A 78 -3.17 -1.59 -3.13
N ALA A 79 -4.12 -2.41 -3.57
CA ALA A 79 -5.53 -2.00 -3.62
C ALA A 79 -6.10 -2.14 -2.21
N VAL A 80 -6.63 -1.06 -1.65
CA VAL A 80 -7.03 -1.01 -0.25
C VAL A 80 -8.33 -0.24 -0.08
N ASP A 81 -8.90 -0.34 1.12
CA ASP A 81 -10.05 0.48 1.51
C ASP A 81 -9.70 1.96 1.46
N GLY A 82 -10.54 2.75 0.79
CA GLY A 82 -10.27 4.17 0.61
C GLY A 82 -10.21 4.95 1.91
N GLN A 83 -11.09 4.65 2.87
CA GLN A 83 -11.07 5.34 4.15
C GLN A 83 -9.80 5.00 4.94
N ALA A 84 -9.41 3.73 4.98
CA ALA A 84 -8.17 3.32 5.65
C ALA A 84 -6.96 3.97 5.00
N ASN A 85 -6.97 4.11 3.67
CA ASN A 85 -5.91 4.80 2.95
C ASN A 85 -5.82 6.27 3.32
N GLU A 86 -6.98 6.94 3.44
CA GLU A 86 -7.02 8.34 3.87
C GLU A 86 -6.54 8.49 5.31
N ASP A 87 -6.92 7.57 6.18
CA ASP A 87 -6.47 7.58 7.58
C ASP A 87 -4.95 7.39 7.68
N LYS A 88 -4.39 6.52 6.85
CA LYS A 88 -2.95 6.30 6.79
C LYS A 88 -2.22 7.56 6.32
N SER A 89 -2.74 8.22 5.29
CA SER A 89 -2.12 9.42 4.72
C SER A 89 -0.63 9.19 4.41
N ALA A 90 0.25 10.08 4.84
CA ALA A 90 1.69 9.99 4.61
C ALA A 90 2.44 9.37 5.78
N ALA A 91 1.75 8.65 6.65
CA ALA A 91 2.32 8.12 7.88
C ALA A 91 3.32 7.00 7.63
N SER A 92 4.38 6.99 8.42
CA SER A 92 5.30 5.86 8.53
C SER A 92 4.75 4.87 9.57
N ALA A 93 5.39 3.70 9.70
CA ALA A 93 4.88 2.60 10.53
C ALA A 93 4.81 2.92 12.03
N ASP A 94 5.52 3.93 12.49
CA ASP A 94 5.42 4.39 13.89
C ASP A 94 4.18 5.25 14.15
N GLN A 95 3.53 5.73 13.09
CA GLN A 95 2.38 6.62 13.18
C GLN A 95 1.07 5.94 12.81
N TRP A 96 1.13 4.90 12.00
CA TRP A 96 -0.05 4.17 11.56
C TRP A 96 0.28 2.74 11.19
N LEU A 97 -0.57 1.81 11.60
CA LEU A 97 -0.54 0.42 11.16
C LEU A 97 -1.95 0.02 10.74
N PRO A 98 -2.07 -0.94 9.80
CA PRO A 98 -3.40 -1.41 9.42
C PRO A 98 -4.21 -1.87 10.62
N PRO A 99 -5.49 -1.48 10.73
CA PRO A 99 -6.35 -2.01 11.80
C PRO A 99 -6.53 -3.52 11.72
N ASN A 100 -6.43 -4.11 10.54
CA ASN A 100 -6.43 -5.57 10.38
C ASN A 100 -5.12 -6.14 10.92
N THR A 101 -5.14 -6.63 12.14
CA THR A 101 -3.94 -7.13 12.81
C THR A 101 -3.31 -8.31 12.07
N ALA A 102 -4.12 -9.11 11.36
CA ALA A 102 -3.61 -10.24 10.60
C ALA A 102 -2.71 -9.82 9.43
N PHE A 103 -2.85 -8.59 8.95
CA PHE A 103 -2.02 -8.08 7.85
C PHE A 103 -0.78 -7.33 8.33
N ARG A 104 -0.68 -7.00 9.60
CA ARG A 104 0.42 -6.15 10.08
C ARG A 104 1.80 -6.73 9.84
N CYS A 105 1.94 -8.05 9.92
CA CYS A 105 3.23 -8.70 9.64
C CYS A 105 3.66 -8.50 8.19
N ASP A 106 2.76 -8.75 7.25
CA ASP A 106 3.04 -8.54 5.83
C ASP A 106 3.29 -7.06 5.55
N TYR A 107 2.52 -6.18 6.18
CA TYR A 107 2.65 -4.74 6.00
C TYR A 107 4.06 -4.25 6.38
N VAL A 108 4.54 -4.61 7.58
CA VAL A 108 5.86 -4.17 8.01
C VAL A 108 6.98 -4.79 7.19
N LYS A 109 6.82 -6.04 6.76
CA LYS A 109 7.78 -6.69 5.87
C LYS A 109 7.87 -5.97 4.54
N ARG A 110 6.74 -5.52 3.98
CA ARG A 110 6.72 -4.73 2.75
C ARG A 110 7.39 -3.37 2.95
N GLN A 111 7.12 -2.70 4.06
CA GLN A 111 7.77 -1.43 4.40
C GLN A 111 9.28 -1.58 4.41
N ILE A 112 9.77 -2.60 5.08
CA ILE A 112 11.21 -2.87 5.20
C ILE A 112 11.81 -3.21 3.84
N ALA A 113 11.16 -4.10 3.09
CA ALA A 113 11.66 -4.55 1.79
C ALA A 113 11.77 -3.41 0.81
N VAL A 114 10.74 -2.55 0.74
CA VAL A 114 10.73 -1.41 -0.18
C VAL A 114 11.80 -0.39 0.21
N LYS A 115 11.86 -0.03 1.48
CA LYS A 115 12.88 0.93 1.93
C LYS A 115 14.29 0.41 1.72
N ASN A 116 14.51 -0.88 1.96
CA ASN A 116 15.81 -1.50 1.73
C ASN A 116 16.17 -1.51 0.25
N ALA A 117 15.22 -1.88 -0.61
CA ALA A 117 15.47 -1.95 -2.06
C ALA A 117 15.85 -0.59 -2.66
N TYR A 118 15.31 0.49 -2.09
CA TYR A 118 15.56 1.85 -2.59
C TYR A 118 16.55 2.65 -1.76
N GLY A 119 17.13 2.04 -0.73
CA GLY A 119 18.09 2.73 0.13
C GLY A 119 17.50 3.88 0.93
N LEU A 120 16.24 3.80 1.28
CA LEU A 120 15.56 4.82 2.07
C LEU A 120 15.84 4.64 3.56
N SER A 121 15.89 5.74 4.29
CA SER A 121 16.16 5.71 5.72
C SER A 121 14.90 5.50 6.55
N VAL A 122 15.08 5.14 7.81
CA VAL A 122 14.01 5.08 8.80
C VAL A 122 14.42 5.93 10.00
N THR A 123 13.41 6.54 10.66
CA THR A 123 13.68 7.23 11.92
C THR A 123 13.85 6.19 13.02
N ARG A 124 14.34 6.60 14.19
CA ARG A 124 14.46 5.71 15.33
C ARG A 124 13.09 5.19 15.76
N ALA A 125 12.09 6.06 15.80
CA ALA A 125 10.73 5.68 16.16
C ALA A 125 10.16 4.65 15.18
N GLU A 126 10.39 4.85 13.90
CA GLU A 126 9.96 3.93 12.86
C GLU A 126 10.66 2.58 13.00
N GLN A 127 11.97 2.58 13.23
CA GLN A 127 12.74 1.36 13.43
C GLN A 127 12.22 0.57 14.63
N ASP A 128 11.95 1.24 15.73
CA ASP A 128 11.42 0.61 16.93
C ASP A 128 10.05 0.00 16.70
N ALA A 129 9.18 0.71 15.98
CA ALA A 129 7.83 0.22 15.65
C ALA A 129 7.89 -1.02 14.75
N LEU A 130 8.76 -1.00 13.74
CA LEU A 130 8.94 -2.13 12.83
C LEU A 130 9.49 -3.34 13.58
N ALA A 131 10.48 -3.14 14.45
CA ALA A 131 11.08 -4.22 15.23
C ALA A 131 10.06 -4.83 16.20
N GLU A 132 9.26 -4.00 16.86
CA GLU A 132 8.22 -4.47 17.78
C GLU A 132 7.21 -5.35 17.06
N GLN A 133 6.74 -4.90 15.89
CA GLN A 133 5.76 -5.67 15.13
C GLN A 133 6.35 -6.98 14.62
N LEU A 134 7.61 -6.98 14.19
CA LEU A 134 8.27 -8.21 13.75
C LEU A 134 8.42 -9.22 14.88
N SER A 135 8.66 -8.77 16.10
CA SER A 135 8.77 -9.67 17.24
C SER A 135 7.45 -10.38 17.53
N ILE A 136 6.33 -9.67 17.34
CA ILE A 136 4.99 -10.26 17.47
C ILE A 136 4.76 -11.29 16.36
N CYS A 137 5.22 -11.00 15.15
CA CYS A 137 5.06 -11.90 13.99
C CYS A 137 5.84 -13.21 14.18
N SER A 138 6.97 -13.15 14.85
CA SER A 138 7.83 -14.31 15.06
C SER A 138 7.34 -15.24 16.16
N GLY A 139 6.41 -14.76 16.97
CA GLY A 139 5.91 -15.50 18.13
C GLY A 139 4.80 -16.51 17.82
#